data_78f62043352bb859b515677224d705f1
#
_entry.id   78f62043352bb859b515677224d705f1
#
_cell.length_a   1.000
_cell.length_b   1.000
_cell.length_c   1.000
_cell.angle_alpha   90.00
_cell.angle_beta   90.00
_cell.angle_gamma   90.00
#
_symmetry.space_group_name_H-M   'P 1'
#
loop_
_entity.id
_entity.type
_entity.pdbx_description
1 polymer ?
#
loop_
_entity_poly.entity_id
_entity_poly.type
_entity_poly.pdbx_seq_one_letter_code
_entity_poly.pdbx_strand_id
1 'polypeptide(L)'
;MARKVTSMIAILACAELAPAHAAPQRSSYAVTGQVASICSLGSNNAPITISTTIAANGKLDSSLNNKSWTISNVMCSGPSSIRVSAKALRRNPANASVPNGQSQTANFTATASGWSLTPASITTGETLPIGTGATYTSPAQTQNSAKAGNITVTVINFTSVVGSNGNGSKLVDGPYSATITVSLSPN
;
A
#
# COMPACT_ATOMS: atom_id res chain seq x y z
N MET A 1 28.22 89.90 -70.34
CA MET A 1 28.15 89.41 -68.97
C MET A 1 26.84 88.64 -68.79
N ALA A 2 26.89 87.33 -68.81
CA ALA A 2 25.69 86.46 -68.70
C ALA A 2 25.64 85.84 -67.38
N ARG A 3 24.60 86.12 -66.64
CA ARG A 3 24.33 85.49 -65.33
C ARG A 3 23.52 84.22 -65.55
N LYS A 4 24.07 83.09 -65.17
CA LYS A 4 23.36 81.83 -65.13
C LYS A 4 22.57 81.80 -63.83
N VAL A 5 21.25 81.59 -63.96
CA VAL A 5 20.36 81.29 -62.86
C VAL A 5 20.23 79.79 -62.81
N THR A 6 20.71 79.17 -61.70
CA THR A 6 20.61 77.73 -61.47
C THR A 6 19.34 77.49 -60.66
N SER A 7 18.35 76.85 -61.23
CA SER A 7 17.12 76.46 -60.60
C SER A 7 17.34 75.18 -59.83
N MET A 8 17.14 75.21 -58.47
CA MET A 8 17.27 74.11 -57.60
C MET A 8 15.87 73.51 -57.40
N ILE A 9 15.64 72.30 -57.93
CA ILE A 9 14.42 71.55 -57.79
C ILE A 9 14.55 70.76 -56.44
N ALA A 10 13.78 71.10 -55.43
CA ALA A 10 13.65 70.38 -54.17
C ALA A 10 12.68 69.18 -54.37
N ILE A 11 13.17 67.97 -54.38
CA ILE A 11 12.35 66.75 -54.37
C ILE A 11 11.91 66.50 -52.94
N LEU A 12 10.62 66.70 -52.69
CA LEU A 12 9.99 66.39 -51.42
C LEU A 12 9.72 64.88 -51.37
N ALA A 13 10.54 64.13 -50.66
CA ALA A 13 10.29 62.68 -50.42
C ALA A 13 9.21 62.54 -49.35
N CYS A 14 8.00 62.17 -49.77
CA CYS A 14 6.98 61.70 -48.87
C CYS A 14 7.40 60.31 -48.27
N ALA A 15 7.87 60.32 -47.00
CA ALA A 15 8.04 59.10 -46.27
C ALA A 15 6.66 58.58 -45.85
N GLU A 16 6.18 57.51 -46.47
CA GLU A 16 5.00 56.78 -46.04
C GLU A 16 5.30 56.12 -44.66
N LEU A 17 4.71 56.70 -43.59
CA LEU A 17 4.68 56.08 -42.30
C LEU A 17 3.75 54.85 -42.34
N ALA A 18 4.33 53.69 -42.56
CA ALA A 18 3.58 52.44 -42.39
C ALA A 18 3.09 52.34 -40.95
N PRO A 19 1.78 52.02 -40.72
CA PRO A 19 1.26 51.87 -39.38
C PRO A 19 2.00 50.70 -38.71
N ALA A 20 2.74 50.96 -37.64
CA ALA A 20 3.32 49.93 -36.80
C ALA A 20 2.18 49.10 -36.22
N HIS A 21 1.98 47.90 -36.77
CA HIS A 21 1.07 46.96 -36.13
C HIS A 21 1.66 46.57 -34.79
N ALA A 22 1.05 47.04 -33.73
CA ALA A 22 1.39 46.63 -32.37
C ALA A 22 1.21 45.10 -32.30
N ALA A 23 2.28 44.40 -32.06
CA ALA A 23 2.21 42.97 -31.83
C ALA A 23 1.27 42.67 -30.65
N PRO A 24 0.39 41.67 -30.77
CA PRO A 24 -0.53 41.32 -29.66
C PRO A 24 0.27 41.00 -28.42
N GLN A 25 0.10 41.77 -27.39
CA GLN A 25 0.69 41.48 -26.07
C GLN A 25 0.02 40.26 -25.51
N ARG A 26 0.75 39.14 -25.47
CA ARG A 26 0.31 37.90 -24.81
C ARG A 26 0.88 37.89 -23.41
N SER A 27 0.02 38.03 -22.43
CA SER A 27 0.35 37.71 -21.03
C SER A 27 0.02 36.26 -20.77
N SER A 28 1.02 35.45 -20.40
CA SER A 28 0.82 34.08 -19.94
C SER A 28 0.74 34.09 -18.41
N TYR A 29 -0.34 33.56 -17.88
CA TYR A 29 -0.47 33.32 -16.45
C TYR A 29 -0.14 31.85 -16.19
N ALA A 30 0.89 31.57 -15.39
CA ALA A 30 1.17 30.26 -14.90
C ALA A 30 0.19 29.93 -13.74
N VAL A 31 -0.70 28.99 -13.96
CA VAL A 31 -1.53 28.43 -12.87
C VAL A 31 -0.78 27.22 -12.35
N THR A 32 -0.24 27.31 -11.13
CA THR A 32 0.39 26.19 -10.44
C THR A 32 -0.57 25.66 -9.38
N GLY A 33 -0.92 24.39 -9.47
CA GLY A 33 -1.71 23.68 -8.47
C GLY A 33 -0.95 22.44 -8.02
N GLN A 34 -0.88 22.18 -6.72
CA GLN A 34 -0.35 20.93 -6.17
C GLN A 34 -1.52 20.08 -5.69
N VAL A 35 -1.68 18.89 -6.27
CA VAL A 35 -2.66 17.90 -5.81
C VAL A 35 -1.91 16.91 -4.92
N ALA A 36 -2.29 16.87 -3.64
CA ALA A 36 -1.76 15.86 -2.73
C ALA A 36 -2.23 14.46 -3.17
N SER A 37 -1.31 13.49 -3.16
CA SER A 37 -1.66 12.09 -3.38
C SER A 37 -2.49 11.59 -2.20
N ILE A 38 -3.62 10.96 -2.50
CA ILE A 38 -4.51 10.33 -1.51
C ILE A 38 -4.66 8.85 -1.83
N CYS A 39 -4.78 8.03 -0.78
CA CYS A 39 -5.10 6.61 -0.88
C CYS A 39 -6.36 6.29 -0.09
N SER A 40 -7.16 5.35 -0.60
CA SER A 40 -8.35 4.80 0.06
C SER A 40 -8.35 3.28 -0.07
N LEU A 41 -8.61 2.58 1.02
CA LEU A 41 -8.82 1.12 1.04
C LEU A 41 -10.28 0.73 0.77
N GLY A 42 -11.13 1.65 0.34
CA GLY A 42 -12.55 1.40 0.10
C GLY A 42 -13.33 1.20 1.41
N SER A 43 -14.49 0.54 1.31
CA SER A 43 -15.40 0.36 2.44
C SER A 43 -15.00 -0.77 3.41
N ASN A 44 -14.08 -1.63 3.04
CA ASN A 44 -13.67 -2.82 3.81
C ASN A 44 -12.26 -2.69 4.37
N ASN A 45 -11.93 -1.55 4.99
CA ASN A 45 -10.63 -1.31 5.60
C ASN A 45 -10.49 -1.89 7.03
N ALA A 46 -11.49 -2.63 7.49
CA ALA A 46 -11.43 -3.29 8.79
C ALA A 46 -10.35 -4.39 8.81
N PRO A 47 -9.71 -4.63 9.95
CA PRO A 47 -8.78 -5.74 10.09
C PRO A 47 -9.45 -7.08 9.76
N ILE A 48 -8.77 -7.91 8.97
CA ILE A 48 -9.22 -9.27 8.65
C ILE A 48 -9.00 -10.13 9.89
N THR A 49 -10.06 -10.75 10.38
CA THR A 49 -9.98 -11.67 11.53
C THR A 49 -10.05 -13.11 11.02
N ILE A 50 -9.04 -13.91 11.37
CA ILE A 50 -9.07 -15.36 11.23
C ILE A 50 -9.60 -15.92 12.54
N SER A 51 -10.67 -16.72 12.47
CA SER A 51 -11.21 -17.45 13.63
C SER A 51 -11.30 -18.93 13.29
N THR A 52 -10.86 -19.77 14.21
CA THR A 52 -10.93 -21.23 14.09
C THR A 52 -11.02 -21.86 15.46
N THR A 53 -11.44 -23.11 15.51
CA THR A 53 -11.45 -23.91 16.75
C THR A 53 -10.54 -25.10 16.56
N ILE A 54 -9.65 -25.31 17.50
CA ILE A 54 -8.76 -26.48 17.53
C ILE A 54 -9.44 -27.58 18.32
N ALA A 55 -9.59 -28.74 17.71
CA ALA A 55 -10.13 -29.92 18.36
C ALA A 55 -9.10 -30.56 19.32
N ALA A 56 -9.56 -31.49 20.17
CA ALA A 56 -8.71 -32.17 21.17
C ALA A 56 -7.50 -32.92 20.59
N ASN A 57 -7.47 -33.19 19.27
CA ASN A 57 -6.30 -33.77 18.61
C ASN A 57 -5.14 -32.78 18.44
N GLY A 58 -5.35 -31.48 18.70
CA GLY A 58 -4.36 -30.40 18.61
C GLY A 58 -3.91 -30.06 17.19
N LYS A 59 -4.64 -30.49 16.16
CA LYS A 59 -4.31 -30.20 14.77
C LYS A 59 -5.04 -28.96 14.26
N LEU A 60 -4.31 -28.13 13.53
CA LEU A 60 -4.89 -27.07 12.73
C LEU A 60 -5.68 -27.65 11.55
N ASP A 61 -6.83 -27.06 11.29
CA ASP A 61 -7.60 -27.39 10.09
C ASP A 61 -6.83 -26.95 8.84
N SER A 62 -6.61 -27.88 7.92
CA SER A 62 -5.91 -27.61 6.64
C SER A 62 -6.67 -26.59 5.77
N SER A 63 -7.97 -26.41 5.99
CA SER A 63 -8.78 -25.43 5.27
C SER A 63 -8.40 -23.96 5.58
N LEU A 64 -7.61 -23.73 6.63
CA LEU A 64 -7.03 -22.41 6.91
C LEU A 64 -5.96 -22.02 5.88
N ASN A 65 -5.24 -22.99 5.31
CA ASN A 65 -4.27 -22.71 4.27
C ASN A 65 -4.98 -22.31 2.97
N ASN A 66 -4.42 -21.29 2.31
CA ASN A 66 -4.96 -20.67 1.09
C ASN A 66 -6.30 -19.95 1.27
N LYS A 67 -6.76 -19.74 2.51
CA LYS A 67 -7.90 -18.86 2.74
C LYS A 67 -7.56 -17.45 2.28
N SER A 68 -8.50 -16.82 1.57
CA SER A 68 -8.29 -15.50 0.99
C SER A 68 -9.46 -14.56 1.24
N TRP A 69 -9.16 -13.27 1.23
CA TRP A 69 -10.11 -12.16 1.35
C TRP A 69 -9.79 -11.12 0.29
N THR A 70 -10.81 -10.47 -0.23
CA THR A 70 -10.64 -9.39 -1.21
C THR A 70 -11.04 -8.06 -0.59
N ILE A 71 -10.15 -7.10 -0.63
CA ILE A 71 -10.41 -5.69 -0.32
C ILE A 71 -10.70 -5.01 -1.65
N SER A 72 -11.95 -4.58 -1.85
CA SER A 72 -12.41 -4.00 -3.11
C SER A 72 -12.38 -2.47 -3.08
N ASN A 73 -12.42 -1.86 -4.28
CA ASN A 73 -12.47 -0.41 -4.44
C ASN A 73 -11.29 0.33 -3.81
N VAL A 74 -10.12 -0.27 -3.87
CA VAL A 74 -8.88 0.34 -3.42
C VAL A 74 -8.39 1.32 -4.48
N MET A 75 -7.97 2.51 -4.06
CA MET A 75 -7.54 3.56 -4.98
C MET A 75 -6.43 4.42 -4.35
N CYS A 76 -5.42 4.75 -5.16
CA CYS A 76 -4.47 5.84 -4.89
C CYS A 76 -4.37 6.75 -6.11
N SER A 77 -4.43 8.06 -5.90
CA SER A 77 -4.35 9.06 -6.97
C SER A 77 -2.92 9.31 -7.48
N GLY A 78 -1.92 8.73 -6.85
CA GLY A 78 -0.49 8.85 -7.20
C GLY A 78 0.30 7.61 -6.78
N PRO A 79 1.66 7.70 -6.81
CA PRO A 79 2.53 6.68 -6.28
C PRO A 79 2.18 6.37 -4.83
N SER A 80 2.33 5.10 -4.45
CA SER A 80 1.90 4.62 -3.14
C SER A 80 2.70 3.41 -2.69
N SER A 81 2.61 3.08 -1.41
CA SER A 81 3.19 1.88 -0.84
C SER A 81 2.15 1.07 -0.06
N ILE A 82 2.29 -0.27 -0.14
CA ILE A 82 1.47 -1.22 0.60
C ILE A 82 2.30 -1.94 1.65
N ARG A 83 1.71 -2.20 2.82
CA ARG A 83 2.25 -3.05 3.88
C ARG A 83 1.17 -3.99 4.40
N VAL A 84 1.60 -5.13 4.90
CA VAL A 84 0.76 -6.08 5.65
C VAL A 84 1.32 -6.19 7.06
N SER A 85 0.44 -6.08 8.04
CA SER A 85 0.76 -6.36 9.44
C SER A 85 -0.11 -7.52 9.92
N ALA A 86 0.47 -8.43 10.68
CA ALA A 86 -0.26 -9.60 11.19
C ALA A 86 0.14 -9.91 12.65
N LYS A 87 -0.81 -10.41 13.42
CA LYS A 87 -0.56 -11.07 14.71
C LYS A 87 -0.72 -12.57 14.52
N ALA A 88 0.14 -13.36 15.16
CA ALA A 88 0.05 -14.81 15.12
C ALA A 88 -1.32 -15.30 15.56
N LEU A 89 -1.71 -16.48 15.09
CA LEU A 89 -2.92 -17.14 15.54
C LEU A 89 -2.75 -17.56 17.01
N ARG A 90 -3.61 -17.09 17.89
CA ARG A 90 -3.53 -17.34 19.33
C ARG A 90 -4.87 -17.83 19.89
N ARG A 91 -4.78 -18.69 20.92
CA ARG A 91 -5.95 -19.11 21.69
C ARG A 91 -6.59 -17.90 22.38
N ASN A 92 -7.91 -17.83 22.35
CA ASN A 92 -8.65 -16.76 22.97
C ASN A 92 -9.87 -17.32 23.74
N PRO A 93 -9.93 -17.19 25.06
CA PRO A 93 -8.92 -16.62 25.96
C PRO A 93 -7.65 -17.49 26.06
N ALA A 94 -6.50 -16.85 26.25
CA ALA A 94 -5.25 -17.56 26.49
C ALA A 94 -5.25 -18.18 27.89
N ASN A 95 -4.71 -19.40 28.02
CA ASN A 95 -4.45 -19.99 29.33
C ASN A 95 -3.18 -19.43 29.96
N ALA A 96 -3.12 -19.33 31.26
CA ALA A 96 -1.91 -18.84 31.97
C ALA A 96 -0.71 -19.79 31.81
N SER A 97 -0.96 -21.08 31.56
CA SER A 97 0.07 -22.10 31.33
C SER A 97 -0.29 -22.98 30.16
N VAL A 98 0.72 -23.60 29.57
CA VAL A 98 0.60 -24.51 28.43
C VAL A 98 1.11 -25.88 28.87
N PRO A 99 0.37 -26.99 28.67
CA PRO A 99 0.88 -28.32 28.92
C PRO A 99 2.14 -28.62 28.13
N ASN A 100 3.01 -29.48 28.68
CA ASN A 100 4.25 -29.87 27.98
C ASN A 100 3.97 -30.43 26.59
N GLY A 101 4.74 -29.99 25.60
CA GLY A 101 4.59 -30.38 24.21
C GLY A 101 3.38 -29.78 23.49
N GLN A 102 2.72 -28.78 24.09
CA GLN A 102 1.62 -28.06 23.46
C GLN A 102 1.95 -26.58 23.28
N SER A 103 1.15 -25.90 22.48
CA SER A 103 1.23 -24.47 22.21
C SER A 103 -0.16 -23.83 22.15
N GLN A 104 -0.26 -22.59 22.50
CA GLN A 104 -1.45 -21.76 22.29
C GLN A 104 -1.27 -20.80 21.13
N THR A 105 -0.21 -20.98 20.34
CA THR A 105 0.17 -20.04 19.28
C THR A 105 0.62 -20.79 18.05
N ALA A 106 0.16 -20.32 16.89
CA ALA A 106 0.66 -20.76 15.58
C ALA A 106 1.07 -19.56 14.73
N ASN A 107 2.23 -19.64 14.12
CA ASN A 107 2.68 -18.69 13.13
C ASN A 107 2.05 -19.00 11.77
N PHE A 108 1.96 -18.00 10.92
CA PHE A 108 1.50 -18.12 9.54
C PHE A 108 2.10 -17.00 8.67
N THR A 109 2.01 -17.16 7.36
CA THR A 109 2.39 -16.14 6.39
C THR A 109 1.13 -15.48 5.84
N ALA A 110 1.06 -14.14 5.90
CA ALA A 110 0.03 -13.33 5.27
C ALA A 110 0.63 -12.57 4.09
N THR A 111 -0.02 -12.62 2.93
CA THR A 111 0.42 -11.98 1.69
C THR A 111 -0.70 -11.15 1.10
N ALA A 112 -0.44 -9.86 0.82
CA ALA A 112 -1.33 -8.98 0.06
C ALA A 112 -0.80 -8.80 -1.36
N SER A 113 -1.58 -9.20 -2.34
CA SER A 113 -1.25 -9.16 -3.77
C SER A 113 -2.24 -8.29 -4.55
N GLY A 114 -1.91 -7.99 -5.82
CA GLY A 114 -2.76 -7.21 -6.71
C GLY A 114 -2.49 -5.69 -6.68
N TRP A 115 -1.72 -5.18 -5.73
CA TRP A 115 -1.41 -3.75 -5.64
C TRP A 115 -0.06 -3.39 -6.27
N SER A 116 1.02 -3.93 -5.76
CA SER A 116 2.40 -3.73 -6.25
C SER A 116 2.85 -4.92 -7.10
N LEU A 117 3.94 -4.75 -7.87
CA LEU A 117 4.53 -5.83 -8.66
C LEU A 117 4.98 -6.98 -7.76
N THR A 118 5.66 -6.65 -6.66
CA THR A 118 6.02 -7.61 -5.62
C THR A 118 4.95 -7.56 -4.52
N PRO A 119 4.30 -8.68 -4.17
CA PRO A 119 3.34 -8.71 -3.07
C PRO A 119 3.96 -8.32 -1.74
N ALA A 120 3.21 -7.62 -0.89
CA ALA A 120 3.60 -7.40 0.50
C ALA A 120 3.33 -8.67 1.30
N SER A 121 4.34 -9.22 1.95
CA SER A 121 4.23 -10.49 2.67
C SER A 121 4.95 -10.43 4.01
N ILE A 122 4.35 -11.04 5.03
CA ILE A 122 4.91 -11.17 6.37
C ILE A 122 4.61 -12.56 6.95
N THR A 123 5.62 -13.17 7.56
CA THR A 123 5.45 -14.33 8.41
C THR A 123 5.50 -13.88 9.86
N THR A 124 4.51 -14.26 10.65
CA THR A 124 4.54 -14.00 12.11
C THR A 124 5.65 -14.83 12.75
N GLY A 125 6.32 -14.29 13.75
CA GLY A 125 7.54 -14.86 14.34
C GLY A 125 7.47 -15.05 15.84
N GLU A 126 6.32 -15.51 16.39
CA GLU A 126 6.24 -15.89 17.81
C GLU A 126 7.15 -17.08 18.09
N THR A 127 7.86 -16.97 19.20
CA THR A 127 8.79 -18.03 19.66
C THR A 127 8.34 -18.71 20.96
N LEU A 128 7.40 -18.10 21.66
CA LEU A 128 6.87 -18.63 22.92
C LEU A 128 5.55 -19.38 22.70
N PRO A 129 5.33 -20.54 23.35
CA PRO A 129 4.11 -21.32 23.21
C PRO A 129 2.83 -20.55 23.58
N ILE A 130 2.90 -19.60 24.52
CA ILE A 130 1.78 -18.73 24.88
C ILE A 130 1.62 -17.58 23.87
N GLY A 131 2.71 -17.19 23.20
CA GLY A 131 2.80 -16.04 22.31
C GLY A 131 2.73 -14.71 23.05
N THR A 132 3.35 -13.70 22.50
CA THR A 132 3.37 -12.34 23.07
C THR A 132 2.22 -11.48 22.55
N GLY A 133 1.64 -11.85 21.39
CA GLY A 133 0.66 -11.05 20.66
C GLY A 133 1.32 -9.90 19.89
N ALA A 134 2.60 -10.03 19.61
CA ALA A 134 3.34 -9.06 18.82
C ALA A 134 2.73 -8.87 17.43
N THR A 135 2.87 -7.66 16.90
CA THR A 135 2.50 -7.34 15.52
C THR A 135 3.75 -7.39 14.65
N TYR A 136 3.69 -8.18 13.60
CA TYR A 136 4.73 -8.33 12.60
C TYR A 136 4.31 -7.56 11.35
N THR A 137 5.22 -6.78 10.76
CA THR A 137 4.91 -5.92 9.62
C THR A 137 5.88 -6.16 8.48
N SER A 138 5.35 -6.28 7.26
CA SER A 138 6.14 -6.47 6.05
C SER A 138 6.97 -5.22 5.70
N PRO A 139 8.05 -5.35 4.91
CA PRO A 139 8.61 -4.23 4.17
C PRO A 139 7.52 -3.57 3.31
N ALA A 140 7.69 -2.26 3.02
CA ALA A 140 6.83 -1.57 2.08
C ALA A 140 7.08 -2.08 0.66
N GLN A 141 5.99 -2.28 -0.10
CA GLN A 141 6.06 -2.59 -1.53
C GLN A 141 5.47 -1.42 -2.30
N THR A 142 6.20 -0.91 -3.29
CA THR A 142 5.88 0.33 -3.97
C THR A 142 5.05 0.09 -5.24
N GLN A 143 4.06 0.94 -5.44
CA GLN A 143 3.34 1.17 -6.68
C GLN A 143 3.70 2.56 -7.19
N ASN A 144 4.34 2.66 -8.37
CA ASN A 144 4.97 3.90 -8.86
C ASN A 144 4.01 4.87 -9.58
N SER A 145 2.75 4.50 -9.74
CA SER A 145 1.74 5.32 -10.42
C SER A 145 0.41 5.26 -9.71
N ALA A 146 -0.50 6.15 -10.06
CA ALA A 146 -1.89 6.06 -9.65
C ALA A 146 -2.46 4.67 -10.01
N LYS A 147 -3.25 4.10 -9.11
CA LYS A 147 -3.86 2.79 -9.29
C LYS A 147 -5.21 2.71 -8.61
N ALA A 148 -6.12 2.01 -9.27
CA ALA A 148 -7.37 1.54 -8.69
C ALA A 148 -7.52 0.03 -8.95
N GLY A 149 -8.11 -0.69 -8.01
CA GLY A 149 -8.30 -2.14 -8.15
C GLY A 149 -8.62 -2.82 -6.83
N ASN A 150 -8.39 -4.12 -6.79
CA ASN A 150 -8.60 -4.93 -5.60
C ASN A 150 -7.26 -5.43 -5.04
N ILE A 151 -7.23 -5.64 -3.73
CA ILE A 151 -6.14 -6.33 -3.03
C ILE A 151 -6.68 -7.67 -2.56
N THR A 152 -5.95 -8.74 -2.87
CA THR A 152 -6.23 -10.07 -2.35
C THR A 152 -5.26 -10.40 -1.22
N VAL A 153 -5.79 -10.70 -0.04
CA VAL A 153 -5.02 -11.13 1.12
C VAL A 153 -5.15 -12.64 1.26
N THR A 154 -4.04 -13.37 1.26
CA THR A 154 -4.00 -14.84 1.38
C THR A 154 -3.17 -15.24 2.58
N VAL A 155 -3.54 -16.32 3.26
CA VAL A 155 -2.80 -16.89 4.38
C VAL A 155 -2.40 -18.32 4.09
N ILE A 156 -1.16 -18.65 4.48
CA ILE A 156 -0.56 -19.98 4.26
C ILE A 156 0.42 -20.34 5.39
N ASN A 157 0.90 -21.58 5.38
CA ASN A 157 2.02 -22.05 6.21
C ASN A 157 1.77 -21.91 7.70
N PHE A 158 0.59 -22.32 8.15
CA PHE A 158 0.32 -22.36 9.59
C PHE A 158 1.18 -23.41 10.29
N THR A 159 1.98 -22.97 11.26
CA THR A 159 2.87 -23.81 12.06
C THR A 159 2.73 -23.48 13.55
N SER A 160 2.51 -24.50 14.39
CA SER A 160 2.51 -24.28 15.84
C SER A 160 3.90 -23.87 16.31
N VAL A 161 3.93 -22.98 17.31
CA VAL A 161 5.18 -22.60 17.96
C VAL A 161 5.67 -23.77 18.81
N VAL A 162 6.90 -24.22 18.56
CA VAL A 162 7.49 -25.36 19.29
C VAL A 162 7.86 -24.91 20.71
N GLY A 163 7.35 -25.60 21.71
CA GLY A 163 7.81 -25.41 23.10
C GLY A 163 9.27 -25.82 23.27
N SER A 164 9.90 -25.40 24.34
CA SER A 164 11.32 -25.60 24.64
C SER A 164 11.82 -27.04 24.65
N ASN A 165 10.96 -28.02 24.48
CA ASN A 165 11.27 -29.45 24.48
C ASN A 165 11.31 -30.11 23.08
N GLY A 166 11.31 -29.34 21.99
CA GLY A 166 11.64 -29.81 20.65
C GLY A 166 10.66 -30.76 19.95
N ASN A 167 9.63 -31.25 20.61
CA ASN A 167 8.62 -32.10 20.01
C ASN A 167 7.50 -31.25 19.38
N GLY A 168 7.20 -31.53 18.11
CA GLY A 168 6.19 -30.80 17.32
C GLY A 168 4.94 -30.53 18.13
N SER A 169 4.72 -29.26 18.47
CA SER A 169 3.72 -28.86 19.44
C SER A 169 2.34 -29.08 18.88
N LYS A 170 1.54 -29.85 19.58
CA LYS A 170 0.10 -29.83 19.38
C LYS A 170 -0.44 -28.51 19.92
N LEU A 171 -1.43 -27.97 19.27
CA LEU A 171 -2.14 -26.81 19.79
C LEU A 171 -3.08 -27.27 20.91
N VAL A 172 -3.21 -26.45 21.94
CA VAL A 172 -4.22 -26.63 22.98
C VAL A 172 -5.60 -26.51 22.33
N ASP A 173 -6.55 -27.34 22.71
CA ASP A 173 -7.93 -27.26 22.23
C ASP A 173 -8.59 -25.91 22.58
N GLY A 174 -9.55 -25.51 21.78
CA GLY A 174 -10.34 -24.30 21.99
C GLY A 174 -10.33 -23.29 20.85
N PRO A 175 -10.91 -22.11 21.05
CA PRO A 175 -11.02 -21.09 20.04
C PRO A 175 -9.70 -20.33 19.85
N TYR A 176 -9.40 -19.99 18.61
CA TYR A 176 -8.21 -19.25 18.19
C TYR A 176 -8.59 -18.08 17.29
N SER A 177 -7.84 -16.99 17.39
CA SER A 177 -8.00 -15.84 16.50
C SER A 177 -6.65 -15.24 16.11
N ALA A 178 -6.62 -14.64 14.93
CA ALA A 178 -5.53 -13.83 14.41
C ALA A 178 -6.09 -12.59 13.71
N THR A 179 -5.27 -11.55 13.60
CA THR A 179 -5.66 -10.31 12.96
C THR A 179 -4.63 -9.95 11.89
N ILE A 180 -5.11 -9.56 10.71
CA ILE A 180 -4.30 -9.06 9.60
C ILE A 180 -4.80 -7.68 9.24
N THR A 181 -3.89 -6.72 9.07
CA THR A 181 -4.18 -5.35 8.65
C THR A 181 -3.38 -5.04 7.40
N VAL A 182 -4.05 -4.54 6.37
CA VAL A 182 -3.41 -3.97 5.18
C VAL A 182 -3.39 -2.47 5.32
N SER A 183 -2.28 -1.83 5.04
CA SER A 183 -2.14 -0.38 5.02
C SER A 183 -1.61 0.10 3.67
N LEU A 184 -2.16 1.21 3.20
CA LEU A 184 -1.74 1.95 2.03
C LEU A 184 -1.34 3.35 2.43
N SER A 185 -0.23 3.81 1.90
CA SER A 185 0.26 5.18 2.11
C SER A 185 0.65 5.80 0.78
N PRO A 186 0.29 7.05 0.49
CA PRO A 186 0.89 7.80 -0.63
C PRO A 186 2.40 7.96 -0.38
N ASN A 187 3.18 8.00 -1.47
CA ASN A 187 4.63 8.23 -1.46
C ASN A 187 4.93 9.70 -1.75
#